data_f0bac3c6413c9d3cfedb377cbf5c8e96
#
_entry.id   f0bac3c6413c9d3cfedb377cbf5c8e96
#
_cell.length_a   1.000
_cell.length_b   1.000
_cell.length_c   1.000
_cell.angle_alpha   90.00
_cell.angle_beta   90.00
_cell.angle_gamma   90.00
#
_symmetry.space_group_name_H-M   'P 1'
#
loop_
_entity.id
_entity.type
_entity.pdbx_description
1 polymer ?
#
loop_
_entity_poly.entity_id
_entity_poly.type
_entity_poly.pdbx_seq_one_letter_code
_entity_poly.pdbx_strand_id
1 'polypeptide(L)'
;MKNVLTILSILVSIQLNAQTRIIVDVNGKGDYRTIQGAINSLPDSSATPRVIFIRKGVYGEKIYIEKPNIIFEGEDRKATIIIASIARDEWRCGHTDDWGVATMNVGTNDITLKNLTITNNFGFDFKEKTIYCASDTTANKERNLRKDGHQMALRTMNMATRLKAINCHFRAFGGDTVSPWEIYNGMWYFKDCIMEGGVDFYCPRGWAWAENCEFISHTGPAAIWHDGSGSKDSKTVLVNCKFKGFDGFMLGRYHREAQFYLINCEFAKNMKDTPIYRVQTTNTINWGERIYYYNCHREGGNDFAWYKNNLPADINAKDISVKWVFGEASVLSRLSTRSWMLSWTYDTSKPKVSPYTMIQS
;
A
#
# COMPACT_ATOMS: atom_id res chain seq x y z
N MET A 1 -76.07 -7.10 9.29
CA MET A 1 -74.94 -7.45 8.43
C MET A 1 -73.72 -6.69 8.96
N LYS A 2 -72.85 -7.37 9.70
CA LYS A 2 -71.64 -6.78 10.32
C LYS A 2 -70.44 -7.06 9.43
N ASN A 3 -69.88 -6.01 8.88
CA ASN A 3 -68.62 -6.13 8.10
C ASN A 3 -67.44 -6.25 9.08
N VAL A 4 -66.75 -7.38 9.08
CA VAL A 4 -65.53 -7.62 9.78
C VAL A 4 -64.38 -7.22 8.85
N LEU A 5 -63.70 -6.11 9.17
CA LEU A 5 -62.50 -5.69 8.48
C LEU A 5 -61.31 -6.46 9.08
N THR A 6 -60.71 -7.40 8.32
CA THR A 6 -59.52 -8.12 8.71
C THR A 6 -58.29 -7.28 8.31
N ILE A 7 -57.65 -6.68 9.26
CA ILE A 7 -56.36 -5.97 9.07
C ILE A 7 -55.24 -7.01 9.05
N LEU A 8 -54.68 -7.26 7.87
CA LEU A 8 -53.51 -8.11 7.68
C LEU A 8 -52.24 -7.29 8.00
N SER A 9 -51.72 -7.44 9.19
CA SER A 9 -50.43 -6.84 9.60
C SER A 9 -49.27 -7.57 8.93
N ILE A 10 -48.68 -6.95 7.91
CA ILE A 10 -47.44 -7.42 7.29
C ILE A 10 -46.27 -7.02 8.21
N LEU A 11 -45.78 -7.96 9.01
CA LEU A 11 -44.52 -7.84 9.73
C LEU A 11 -43.38 -7.90 8.73
N VAL A 12 -42.86 -6.76 8.31
CA VAL A 12 -41.59 -6.65 7.60
C VAL A 12 -40.49 -6.86 8.63
N SER A 13 -39.97 -8.06 8.71
CA SER A 13 -38.79 -8.35 9.48
C SER A 13 -37.59 -7.68 8.79
N ILE A 14 -37.18 -6.52 9.29
CA ILE A 14 -35.90 -5.90 8.96
C ILE A 14 -34.81 -6.80 9.56
N GLN A 15 -34.29 -7.72 8.79
CA GLN A 15 -33.06 -8.40 9.16
C GLN A 15 -31.95 -7.36 9.15
N LEU A 16 -31.64 -6.80 10.31
CA LEU A 16 -30.37 -6.14 10.57
C LEU A 16 -29.29 -7.22 10.39
N ASN A 17 -28.69 -7.27 9.20
CA ASN A 17 -27.46 -8.01 9.00
C ASN A 17 -26.41 -7.35 9.90
N ALA A 18 -26.28 -7.81 11.12
CA ALA A 18 -25.14 -7.47 11.97
C ALA A 18 -23.88 -7.90 11.21
N GLN A 19 -23.06 -6.93 10.88
CA GLN A 19 -21.77 -7.17 10.22
C GLN A 19 -21.01 -8.17 11.11
N THR A 20 -20.76 -9.39 10.62
CA THR A 20 -20.09 -10.42 11.38
C THR A 20 -18.65 -9.93 11.71
N ARG A 21 -18.40 -9.68 12.97
CA ARG A 21 -17.10 -9.24 13.48
C ARG A 21 -16.41 -10.42 14.12
N ILE A 22 -15.31 -10.85 13.56
CA ILE A 22 -14.43 -11.88 14.11
C ILE A 22 -13.39 -11.20 15.00
N ILE A 23 -13.19 -11.71 16.20
CA ILE A 23 -12.22 -11.18 17.16
C ILE A 23 -10.98 -12.07 17.17
N VAL A 24 -9.82 -11.49 16.89
CA VAL A 24 -8.52 -12.14 17.02
C VAL A 24 -7.83 -11.64 18.29
N ASP A 25 -7.39 -12.55 19.14
CA ASP A 25 -6.64 -12.25 20.37
C ASP A 25 -5.54 -13.29 20.56
N VAL A 26 -4.29 -12.87 20.47
CA VAL A 26 -3.12 -13.74 20.64
C VAL A 26 -3.13 -14.48 22.00
N ASN A 27 -3.75 -13.87 23.02
CA ASN A 27 -3.91 -14.47 24.36
C ASN A 27 -5.07 -15.46 24.46
N GLY A 28 -5.83 -15.68 23.37
CA GLY A 28 -6.91 -16.66 23.30
C GLY A 28 -8.25 -16.22 23.89
N LYS A 29 -8.47 -14.90 24.04
CA LYS A 29 -9.74 -14.33 24.49
C LYS A 29 -10.61 -13.84 23.34
N GLY A 30 -10.37 -14.28 22.12
CA GLY A 30 -11.12 -14.02 20.89
C GLY A 30 -11.61 -15.30 20.24
N ASP A 31 -12.20 -15.18 19.07
CA ASP A 31 -12.65 -16.30 18.25
C ASP A 31 -11.44 -17.08 17.68
N TYR A 32 -10.35 -16.37 17.42
CA TYR A 32 -9.09 -16.92 16.88
C TYR A 32 -7.89 -16.36 17.63
N ARG A 33 -6.82 -17.16 17.70
CA ARG A 33 -5.51 -16.70 18.22
C ARG A 33 -4.62 -16.10 17.16
N THR A 34 -4.89 -16.42 15.89
CA THR A 34 -4.10 -16.00 14.74
C THR A 34 -4.96 -15.25 13.73
N ILE A 35 -4.36 -14.26 13.07
CA ILE A 35 -5.02 -13.47 12.01
C ILE A 35 -5.27 -14.36 10.79
N GLN A 36 -4.28 -15.19 10.41
CA GLN A 36 -4.43 -16.10 9.28
C GLN A 36 -5.55 -17.13 9.53
N GLY A 37 -5.70 -17.61 10.76
CA GLY A 37 -6.80 -18.51 11.15
C GLY A 37 -8.17 -17.85 10.95
N ALA A 38 -8.31 -16.56 11.32
CA ALA A 38 -9.51 -15.79 11.10
C ALA A 38 -9.81 -15.59 9.61
N ILE A 39 -8.80 -15.31 8.79
CA ILE A 39 -8.94 -15.19 7.32
C ILE A 39 -9.42 -16.52 6.73
N ASN A 40 -8.81 -17.63 7.13
CA ASN A 40 -9.11 -18.95 6.59
C ASN A 40 -10.55 -19.38 6.88
N SER A 41 -11.12 -18.97 8.03
CA SER A 41 -12.50 -19.28 8.42
C SER A 41 -13.57 -18.54 7.60
N LEU A 42 -13.21 -17.44 6.93
CA LEU A 42 -14.16 -16.68 6.12
C LEU A 42 -14.56 -17.46 4.86
N PRO A 43 -15.77 -17.27 4.34
CA PRO A 43 -16.13 -17.70 2.99
C PRO A 43 -15.22 -17.05 1.93
N ASP A 44 -15.03 -17.72 0.79
CA ASP A 44 -14.14 -17.25 -0.29
C ASP A 44 -14.59 -15.93 -0.91
N SER A 45 -15.89 -15.64 -0.87
CA SER A 45 -16.47 -14.38 -1.35
C SER A 45 -17.45 -13.80 -0.36
N SER A 46 -17.67 -12.50 -0.44
CA SER A 46 -18.71 -11.80 0.31
C SER A 46 -19.16 -10.57 -0.43
N ALA A 47 -20.46 -10.36 -0.46
CA ALA A 47 -21.09 -9.17 -1.00
C ALA A 47 -20.92 -7.93 -0.10
N THR A 48 -20.61 -8.13 1.18
CA THR A 48 -20.45 -7.07 2.18
C THR A 48 -19.09 -7.18 2.87
N PRO A 49 -18.53 -6.07 3.33
CA PRO A 49 -17.28 -6.10 4.09
C PRO A 49 -17.41 -6.94 5.37
N ARG A 50 -16.38 -7.72 5.66
CA ARG A 50 -16.26 -8.56 6.86
C ARG A 50 -15.19 -7.97 7.76
N VAL A 51 -15.47 -7.84 9.05
CA VAL A 51 -14.51 -7.23 9.99
C VAL A 51 -13.76 -8.30 10.75
N ILE A 52 -12.44 -8.26 10.66
CA ILE A 52 -11.51 -8.96 11.55
C ILE A 52 -10.95 -7.91 12.50
N PHE A 53 -11.42 -7.94 13.75
CA PHE A 53 -10.93 -7.07 14.81
C PHE A 53 -9.79 -7.75 15.55
N ILE A 54 -8.65 -7.06 15.60
CA ILE A 54 -7.40 -7.60 16.13
C ILE A 54 -7.07 -6.85 17.42
N ARG A 55 -7.10 -7.56 18.54
CA ARG A 55 -6.74 -7.00 19.84
C ARG A 55 -5.27 -6.64 19.92
N LYS A 56 -4.93 -5.81 20.90
CA LYS A 56 -3.53 -5.48 21.22
C LYS A 56 -2.72 -6.75 21.43
N GLY A 57 -1.55 -6.80 20.84
CA GLY A 57 -0.64 -7.93 20.88
C GLY A 57 0.37 -7.92 19.76
N VAL A 58 1.36 -8.79 19.86
CA VAL A 58 2.36 -9.03 18.81
C VAL A 58 2.02 -10.36 18.13
N TYR A 59 1.68 -10.30 16.87
CA TYR A 59 1.29 -11.43 16.03
C TYR A 59 2.45 -11.79 15.12
N GLY A 60 3.20 -12.83 15.49
CA GLY A 60 4.33 -13.34 14.71
C GLY A 60 3.87 -14.16 13.51
N GLU A 61 3.24 -13.51 12.55
CA GLU A 61 2.59 -14.15 11.41
C GLU A 61 2.99 -13.51 10.09
N LYS A 62 3.12 -14.32 9.05
CA LYS A 62 3.08 -13.91 7.66
C LYS A 62 1.66 -14.08 7.14
N ILE A 63 1.07 -13.01 6.67
CA ILE A 63 -0.36 -12.97 6.31
C ILE A 63 -0.53 -13.08 4.79
N TYR A 64 -1.45 -13.95 4.37
CA TYR A 64 -1.90 -14.11 2.98
C TYR A 64 -3.39 -13.80 2.89
N ILE A 65 -3.74 -12.81 2.07
CA ILE A 65 -5.12 -12.33 1.91
C ILE A 65 -5.56 -12.61 0.47
N GLU A 66 -6.35 -13.66 0.31
CA GLU A 66 -6.88 -14.09 -0.99
C GLU A 66 -8.41 -13.92 -1.07
N LYS A 67 -9.05 -13.58 0.05
CA LYS A 67 -10.50 -13.38 0.16
C LYS A 67 -10.83 -11.89 0.16
N PRO A 68 -11.72 -11.40 -0.72
CA PRO A 68 -12.02 -9.98 -0.87
C PRO A 68 -12.92 -9.45 0.26
N ASN A 69 -13.12 -8.13 0.28
CA ASN A 69 -14.05 -7.46 1.18
C ASN A 69 -13.75 -7.72 2.68
N ILE A 70 -12.50 -7.50 3.09
CA ILE A 70 -12.10 -7.65 4.50
C ILE A 70 -11.61 -6.31 5.05
N ILE A 71 -12.08 -5.97 6.23
CA ILE A 71 -11.59 -4.88 7.05
C ILE A 71 -10.80 -5.47 8.21
N PHE A 72 -9.50 -5.28 8.22
CA PHE A 72 -8.63 -5.56 9.36
C PHE A 72 -8.58 -4.33 10.24
N GLU A 73 -9.08 -4.44 11.46
CA GLU A 73 -9.15 -3.32 12.40
C GLU A 73 -8.39 -3.67 13.67
N GLY A 74 -7.24 -3.05 13.85
CA GLY A 74 -6.48 -3.15 15.11
C GLY A 74 -7.12 -2.33 16.22
N GLU A 75 -7.01 -2.82 17.44
CA GLU A 75 -7.49 -2.12 18.63
C GLU A 75 -6.70 -0.82 18.87
N ASP A 76 -5.41 -0.81 18.55
CA ASP A 76 -4.52 0.36 18.69
C ASP A 76 -3.34 0.23 17.73
N ARG A 77 -3.04 1.28 16.96
CA ARG A 77 -1.94 1.25 15.98
C ARG A 77 -0.59 0.84 16.57
N LYS A 78 -0.25 1.35 17.75
CA LYS A 78 1.07 1.12 18.35
C LYS A 78 1.18 -0.22 19.06
N ALA A 79 0.04 -0.77 19.49
CA ALA A 79 -0.01 -1.98 20.31
C ALA A 79 -0.56 -3.22 19.56
N THR A 80 -1.11 -3.06 18.34
CA THR A 80 -1.54 -4.16 17.48
C THR A 80 -0.51 -4.35 16.38
N ILE A 81 0.42 -5.28 16.55
CA ILE A 81 1.63 -5.42 15.73
C ILE A 81 1.61 -6.77 15.01
N ILE A 82 1.68 -6.75 13.69
CA ILE A 82 1.89 -7.92 12.84
C ILE A 82 3.36 -7.91 12.39
N ILE A 83 4.10 -8.97 12.68
CA ILE A 83 5.55 -9.01 12.48
C ILE A 83 6.00 -10.28 11.79
N ALA A 84 6.86 -10.13 10.79
CA ALA A 84 7.65 -11.22 10.21
C ALA A 84 9.06 -10.71 9.92
N SER A 85 9.97 -11.63 9.57
CA SER A 85 11.35 -11.30 9.24
C SER A 85 11.71 -11.99 7.91
N ILE A 86 11.73 -11.24 6.80
CA ILE A 86 11.83 -11.78 5.46
C ILE A 86 12.74 -10.88 4.62
N ALA A 87 13.83 -11.44 4.09
CA ALA A 87 14.62 -10.80 3.04
C ALA A 87 14.15 -11.30 1.67
N ARG A 88 13.87 -10.41 0.73
CA ARG A 88 13.45 -10.78 -0.63
C ARG A 88 14.50 -11.62 -1.34
N ASP A 89 15.78 -11.30 -1.15
CA ASP A 89 16.86 -12.04 -1.78
C ASP A 89 16.90 -13.50 -1.29
N GLU A 90 16.65 -13.74 0.00
CA GLU A 90 16.51 -15.09 0.54
C GLU A 90 15.22 -15.77 0.05
N TRP A 91 14.09 -15.04 0.03
CA TRP A 91 12.82 -15.57 -0.47
C TRP A 91 12.94 -16.11 -1.89
N ARG A 92 13.57 -15.36 -2.78
CA ARG A 92 13.74 -15.72 -4.19
C ARG A 92 14.70 -16.90 -4.44
N CYS A 93 15.45 -17.33 -3.45
CA CYS A 93 16.24 -18.56 -3.56
C CYS A 93 15.36 -19.83 -3.62
N GLY A 94 14.17 -19.79 -3.03
CA GLY A 94 13.26 -20.93 -3.00
C GLY A 94 11.93 -20.70 -3.72
N HIS A 95 11.71 -19.50 -4.28
CA HIS A 95 10.43 -19.12 -4.87
C HIS A 95 10.63 -18.40 -6.19
N THR A 96 9.80 -18.72 -7.17
CA THR A 96 9.86 -18.13 -8.52
C THR A 96 9.20 -16.75 -8.61
N ASP A 97 8.44 -16.37 -7.58
CA ASP A 97 7.71 -15.11 -7.51
C ASP A 97 7.78 -14.45 -6.13
N ASP A 98 7.17 -13.30 -6.00
CA ASP A 98 7.11 -12.51 -4.77
C ASP A 98 5.86 -12.79 -3.92
N TRP A 99 5.07 -13.84 -4.18
CA TRP A 99 3.92 -14.19 -3.36
C TRP A 99 4.34 -14.78 -2.01
N GLY A 100 4.23 -14.00 -0.97
CA GLY A 100 4.70 -14.35 0.38
C GLY A 100 6.00 -13.65 0.80
N VAL A 101 6.53 -12.73 -0.01
CA VAL A 101 7.75 -11.98 0.29
C VAL A 101 7.55 -10.91 1.37
N ALA A 102 6.32 -10.51 1.63
CA ALA A 102 5.97 -9.48 2.61
C ALA A 102 5.45 -10.08 3.92
N THR A 103 5.43 -9.26 4.96
CA THR A 103 4.70 -9.60 6.19
C THR A 103 3.21 -9.73 5.89
N MET A 104 2.65 -8.81 5.08
CA MET A 104 1.26 -8.88 4.62
C MET A 104 1.22 -8.92 3.09
N ASN A 105 0.70 -10.03 2.55
CA ASN A 105 0.60 -10.31 1.13
C ASN A 105 -0.87 -10.27 0.71
N VAL A 106 -1.22 -9.40 -0.24
CA VAL A 106 -2.61 -9.16 -0.67
C VAL A 106 -2.75 -9.57 -2.12
N GLY A 107 -3.51 -10.64 -2.37
CA GLY A 107 -3.79 -11.19 -3.70
C GLY A 107 -5.23 -10.96 -4.18
N THR A 108 -5.96 -10.04 -3.57
CA THR A 108 -7.38 -9.80 -3.83
C THR A 108 -7.77 -8.33 -3.68
N ASN A 109 -9.04 -8.02 -3.89
CA ASN A 109 -9.59 -6.67 -3.92
C ASN A 109 -10.32 -6.29 -2.63
N ASP A 110 -10.54 -4.97 -2.45
CA ASP A 110 -11.42 -4.42 -1.41
C ASP A 110 -10.93 -4.72 0.01
N ILE A 111 -9.64 -4.52 0.23
CA ILE A 111 -9.02 -4.68 1.53
C ILE A 111 -8.88 -3.33 2.23
N THR A 112 -9.29 -3.29 3.49
CA THR A 112 -9.09 -2.12 4.35
C THR A 112 -8.29 -2.49 5.58
N LEU A 113 -7.23 -1.74 5.85
CA LEU A 113 -6.38 -1.86 7.02
C LEU A 113 -6.59 -0.64 7.91
N LYS A 114 -6.81 -0.84 9.20
CA LYS A 114 -7.01 0.25 10.16
C LYS A 114 -6.27 0.00 11.46
N ASN A 115 -5.64 1.01 12.01
CA ASN A 115 -5.05 1.01 13.36
C ASN A 115 -4.06 -0.15 13.59
N LEU A 116 -3.21 -0.46 12.61
CA LEU A 116 -2.27 -1.58 12.66
C LEU A 116 -0.83 -1.11 12.48
N THR A 117 0.10 -1.76 13.17
CA THR A 117 1.52 -1.77 12.77
C THR A 117 1.82 -3.08 12.05
N ILE A 118 2.40 -2.98 10.86
CA ILE A 118 2.83 -4.10 10.03
C ILE A 118 4.32 -3.92 9.79
N THR A 119 5.12 -4.84 10.30
CA THR A 119 6.58 -4.70 10.25
C THR A 119 7.26 -5.93 9.66
N ASN A 120 8.20 -5.69 8.76
CA ASN A 120 9.21 -6.66 8.38
C ASN A 120 10.48 -6.35 9.19
N ASN A 121 10.79 -7.20 10.15
CA ASN A 121 11.82 -6.92 11.13
C ASN A 121 13.25 -7.36 10.70
N PHE A 122 13.39 -7.93 9.51
CA PHE A 122 14.66 -8.50 9.04
C PHE A 122 15.84 -7.53 9.21
N GLY A 123 15.70 -6.30 8.73
CA GLY A 123 16.79 -5.33 8.79
C GLY A 123 16.99 -4.70 10.17
N PHE A 124 15.96 -4.65 11.02
CA PHE A 124 16.10 -4.16 12.40
C PHE A 124 16.88 -5.14 13.26
N ASP A 125 16.64 -6.44 13.08
CA ASP A 125 17.31 -7.53 13.81
C ASP A 125 18.44 -8.16 12.97
N PHE A 126 18.95 -7.45 11.98
CA PHE A 126 19.91 -7.96 11.01
C PHE A 126 21.16 -8.54 11.67
N LYS A 127 21.46 -9.77 11.24
CA LYS A 127 22.76 -10.42 11.46
C LYS A 127 23.34 -10.76 10.12
N GLU A 128 24.65 -10.57 9.96
CA GLU A 128 25.33 -10.97 8.74
C GLU A 128 25.06 -12.44 8.45
N LYS A 129 24.64 -12.71 7.23
CA LYS A 129 24.28 -14.05 6.76
C LYS A 129 24.60 -14.20 5.30
N THR A 130 25.39 -15.21 4.97
CA THR A 130 25.58 -15.70 3.61
C THR A 130 24.62 -16.87 3.37
N ILE A 131 23.92 -16.84 2.25
CA ILE A 131 23.02 -17.91 1.83
C ILE A 131 23.49 -18.51 0.52
N TYR A 132 23.17 -19.78 0.31
CA TYR A 132 23.40 -20.49 -0.93
C TYR A 132 22.09 -20.65 -1.71
N CYS A 133 22.04 -20.03 -2.92
CA CYS A 133 20.87 -20.08 -3.79
C CYS A 133 21.09 -21.13 -4.89
N ALA A 134 20.63 -22.35 -4.69
CA ALA A 134 20.77 -23.42 -5.68
C ALA A 134 20.09 -23.10 -7.02
N SER A 135 18.99 -22.35 -7.01
CA SER A 135 18.26 -21.90 -8.19
C SER A 135 18.92 -20.77 -8.96
N ASP A 136 20.01 -20.17 -8.43
CA ASP A 136 20.72 -19.10 -9.13
C ASP A 136 21.43 -19.62 -10.36
N THR A 137 21.20 -19.01 -11.49
CA THR A 137 21.86 -19.33 -12.76
C THR A 137 23.23 -18.67 -12.90
N THR A 138 23.59 -17.77 -11.99
CA THR A 138 24.91 -17.12 -11.97
C THR A 138 26.01 -18.08 -11.48
N ALA A 139 27.23 -17.83 -11.86
CA ALA A 139 28.37 -18.67 -11.45
C ALA A 139 28.60 -18.68 -9.92
N ASN A 140 28.25 -17.60 -9.25
CA ASN A 140 28.30 -17.49 -7.79
C ASN A 140 26.89 -17.66 -7.19
N LYS A 141 26.65 -18.82 -6.60
CA LYS A 141 25.39 -19.15 -5.92
C LYS A 141 25.35 -18.66 -4.47
N GLU A 142 26.42 -18.10 -3.97
CA GLU A 142 26.45 -17.51 -2.64
C GLU A 142 26.04 -16.04 -2.70
N ARG A 143 25.19 -15.65 -1.75
CA ARG A 143 24.72 -14.28 -1.61
C ARG A 143 24.86 -13.81 -0.17
N ASN A 144 25.52 -12.68 0.02
CA ASN A 144 25.50 -11.99 1.30
C ASN A 144 24.20 -11.18 1.42
N LEU A 145 23.38 -11.52 2.38
CA LEU A 145 22.18 -10.75 2.65
C LEU A 145 22.56 -9.36 3.18
N ARG A 146 21.78 -8.38 2.79
CA ARG A 146 22.04 -6.98 3.14
C ARG A 146 20.99 -6.50 4.15
N LYS A 147 21.44 -5.75 5.16
CA LYS A 147 20.57 -5.09 6.12
C LYS A 147 19.53 -4.20 5.46
N ASP A 148 19.93 -3.49 4.40
CA ASP A 148 19.14 -2.51 3.65
C ASP A 148 18.54 -3.07 2.34
N GLY A 149 18.59 -4.40 2.13
CA GLY A 149 17.96 -5.07 0.98
C GLY A 149 16.44 -4.93 0.98
N HIS A 150 15.76 -5.46 -0.03
CA HIS A 150 14.30 -5.37 -0.12
C HIS A 150 13.60 -6.18 0.98
N GLN A 151 12.71 -5.52 1.73
CA GLN A 151 12.02 -6.04 2.91
C GLN A 151 10.61 -5.46 2.96
N MET A 152 9.64 -6.18 2.45
CA MET A 152 8.28 -5.66 2.34
C MET A 152 7.49 -5.89 3.63
N ALA A 153 6.88 -4.85 4.15
CA ALA A 153 5.81 -4.97 5.13
C ALA A 153 4.48 -5.28 4.44
N LEU A 154 4.21 -4.61 3.32
CA LEU A 154 3.00 -4.78 2.51
C LEU A 154 3.34 -4.98 1.04
N ARG A 155 2.83 -6.05 0.44
CA ARG A 155 2.90 -6.33 -1.00
C ARG A 155 1.54 -6.71 -1.54
N THR A 156 1.17 -6.20 -2.73
CA THR A 156 0.01 -6.71 -3.47
C THR A 156 0.45 -7.49 -4.71
N MET A 157 -0.35 -8.46 -5.10
CA MET A 157 -0.11 -9.37 -6.23
C MET A 157 -1.42 -9.67 -6.96
N ASN A 158 -1.36 -10.45 -8.04
CA ASN A 158 -2.51 -11.06 -8.70
C ASN A 158 -3.62 -10.07 -9.10
N MET A 159 -3.26 -8.90 -9.63
CA MET A 159 -4.20 -7.85 -10.03
C MET A 159 -5.05 -7.31 -8.86
N ALA A 160 -4.58 -7.46 -7.63
CA ALA A 160 -5.21 -6.86 -6.47
C ALA A 160 -5.33 -5.34 -6.64
N THR A 161 -6.47 -4.79 -6.26
CA THR A 161 -6.76 -3.35 -6.33
C THR A 161 -7.68 -2.91 -5.19
N ARG A 162 -7.91 -1.61 -5.05
CA ARG A 162 -8.79 -1.03 -4.03
C ARG A 162 -8.39 -1.39 -2.60
N LEU A 163 -7.10 -1.17 -2.29
CA LEU A 163 -6.59 -1.29 -0.93
C LEU A 163 -6.62 0.08 -0.24
N LYS A 164 -7.09 0.11 1.00
CA LYS A 164 -7.07 1.28 1.89
C LYS A 164 -6.28 0.97 3.15
N ALA A 165 -5.47 1.92 3.56
CA ALA A 165 -4.84 1.90 4.88
C ALA A 165 -5.10 3.22 5.60
N ILE A 166 -5.64 3.15 6.81
CA ILE A 166 -5.99 4.31 7.62
C ILE A 166 -5.36 4.15 9.00
N ASN A 167 -4.61 5.15 9.43
CA ASN A 167 -3.91 5.13 10.71
C ASN A 167 -3.07 3.87 10.92
N CYS A 168 -2.30 3.49 9.89
CA CYS A 168 -1.42 2.32 9.93
C CYS A 168 0.05 2.74 10.00
N HIS A 169 0.90 1.85 10.51
CA HIS A 169 2.33 2.00 10.52
C HIS A 169 2.97 0.83 9.77
N PHE A 170 3.62 1.11 8.64
CA PHE A 170 4.36 0.13 7.84
C PHE A 170 5.84 0.33 8.08
N ARG A 171 6.52 -0.75 8.51
CA ARG A 171 7.91 -0.67 8.95
C ARG A 171 8.78 -1.72 8.27
N ALA A 172 9.90 -1.28 7.72
CA ALA A 172 11.07 -2.11 7.41
C ALA A 172 12.32 -1.23 7.49
N PHE A 173 13.48 -1.84 7.60
CA PHE A 173 14.74 -1.09 7.56
C PHE A 173 15.17 -0.84 6.12
N GLY A 174 14.91 -1.78 5.23
CA GLY A 174 15.35 -1.77 3.83
C GLY A 174 14.32 -1.24 2.84
N GLY A 175 14.43 -1.69 1.60
CA GLY A 175 13.63 -1.21 0.49
C GLY A 175 12.26 -1.85 0.35
N ASP A 176 11.42 -1.25 -0.51
CA ASP A 176 10.11 -1.77 -0.94
C ASP A 176 9.09 -2.00 0.21
N THR A 177 9.21 -1.30 1.35
CA THR A 177 8.37 -1.52 2.54
C THR A 177 6.88 -1.55 2.22
N VAL A 178 6.38 -0.56 1.44
CA VAL A 178 5.00 -0.47 0.95
C VAL A 178 5.02 -0.57 -0.56
N SER A 179 4.76 -1.75 -1.09
CA SER A 179 4.93 -2.08 -2.50
C SER A 179 3.65 -2.65 -3.13
N PRO A 180 2.58 -1.86 -3.24
CA PRO A 180 1.38 -2.28 -3.96
C PRO A 180 1.66 -2.29 -5.47
N TRP A 181 1.31 -3.40 -6.11
CA TRP A 181 1.68 -3.67 -7.50
C TRP A 181 0.48 -4.04 -8.36
N GLU A 182 0.01 -3.11 -9.16
CA GLU A 182 -0.91 -3.30 -10.29
C GLU A 182 -0.84 -2.04 -11.15
N ILE A 183 -0.17 -2.13 -12.29
CA ILE A 183 0.15 -0.96 -13.11
C ILE A 183 -1.03 -0.43 -13.92
N TYR A 184 -2.05 -1.26 -14.20
CA TYR A 184 -3.17 -0.89 -15.07
C TYR A 184 -4.43 -0.46 -14.33
N ASN A 185 -4.71 -1.09 -13.17
CA ASN A 185 -5.97 -0.88 -12.44
C ASN A 185 -5.77 -0.72 -10.93
N GLY A 186 -4.51 -0.65 -10.48
CA GLY A 186 -4.18 -0.52 -9.06
C GLY A 186 -4.67 0.80 -8.48
N MET A 187 -5.36 0.74 -7.33
CA MET A 187 -5.86 1.90 -6.60
C MET A 187 -5.52 1.75 -5.13
N TRP A 188 -4.73 2.68 -4.62
CA TRP A 188 -4.13 2.62 -3.30
C TRP A 188 -4.40 3.90 -2.53
N TYR A 189 -5.07 3.77 -1.40
CA TYR A 189 -5.41 4.89 -0.54
C TYR A 189 -4.76 4.75 0.83
N PHE A 190 -3.99 5.77 1.22
CA PHE A 190 -3.31 5.84 2.52
C PHE A 190 -3.68 7.13 3.22
N LYS A 191 -4.08 7.05 4.48
CA LYS A 191 -4.40 8.20 5.30
C LYS A 191 -3.86 8.07 6.71
N ASP A 192 -3.26 9.15 7.24
CA ASP A 192 -2.74 9.21 8.61
C ASP A 192 -1.73 8.08 8.91
N CYS A 193 -1.02 7.61 7.88
CA CYS A 193 -0.09 6.49 7.98
C CYS A 193 1.34 6.95 8.24
N ILE A 194 2.12 6.08 8.87
CA ILE A 194 3.58 6.18 8.96
C ILE A 194 4.17 5.10 8.07
N MET A 195 5.13 5.45 7.22
CA MET A 195 5.84 4.53 6.34
C MET A 195 7.33 4.73 6.54
N GLU A 196 8.03 3.69 6.97
CA GLU A 196 9.48 3.76 7.18
C GLU A 196 10.22 2.65 6.43
N GLY A 197 11.36 3.01 5.87
CA GLY A 197 12.17 2.11 5.07
C GLY A 197 13.50 2.72 4.63
N GLY A 198 14.25 1.97 3.85
CA GLY A 198 15.58 2.39 3.38
C GLY A 198 15.56 3.03 2.00
N VAL A 199 15.36 2.22 0.98
CA VAL A 199 15.38 2.65 -0.43
C VAL A 199 14.06 2.34 -1.08
N ASP A 200 13.50 3.31 -1.82
CA ASP A 200 12.28 3.13 -2.59
C ASP A 200 11.15 2.47 -1.75
N PHE A 201 11.06 2.86 -0.48
CA PHE A 201 10.23 2.15 0.47
C PHE A 201 8.73 2.45 0.33
N TYR A 202 8.36 3.48 -0.41
CA TYR A 202 7.00 3.73 -0.87
C TYR A 202 6.98 3.67 -2.39
N CYS A 203 6.53 2.55 -2.91
CA CYS A 203 6.60 2.25 -4.35
C CYS A 203 5.27 1.77 -4.93
N PRO A 204 4.23 2.60 -4.92
CA PRO A 204 2.94 2.27 -5.52
C PRO A 204 3.04 2.26 -7.05
N ARG A 205 2.25 1.38 -7.70
CA ARG A 205 2.02 1.36 -9.16
C ARG A 205 0.52 1.58 -9.40
N GLY A 206 0.18 2.18 -10.53
CA GLY A 206 -1.20 2.57 -10.81
C GLY A 206 -1.56 3.91 -10.19
N TRP A 207 -2.73 4.03 -9.58
CA TRP A 207 -3.19 5.25 -8.91
C TRP A 207 -2.98 5.16 -7.42
N ALA A 208 -2.35 6.15 -6.83
CA ALA A 208 -2.11 6.21 -5.40
C ALA A 208 -2.47 7.59 -4.82
N TRP A 209 -3.09 7.58 -3.65
CA TRP A 209 -3.34 8.75 -2.84
C TRP A 209 -2.79 8.53 -1.44
N ALA A 210 -1.95 9.45 -0.96
CA ALA A 210 -1.51 9.48 0.43
C ALA A 210 -1.81 10.87 1.02
N GLU A 211 -2.51 10.92 2.14
CA GLU A 211 -2.80 12.17 2.84
C GLU A 211 -2.42 12.09 4.32
N ASN A 212 -1.85 13.18 4.84
CA ASN A 212 -1.40 13.29 6.23
C ASN A 212 -0.43 12.16 6.63
N CYS A 213 0.36 11.64 5.70
CA CYS A 213 1.28 10.54 5.94
C CYS A 213 2.68 11.06 6.29
N GLU A 214 3.41 10.28 7.08
CA GLU A 214 4.80 10.52 7.40
C GLU A 214 5.68 9.44 6.75
N PHE A 215 6.72 9.87 6.03
CA PHE A 215 7.70 9.02 5.36
C PHE A 215 9.03 9.17 6.07
N ILE A 216 9.59 8.05 6.57
CA ILE A 216 10.82 8.04 7.36
C ILE A 216 11.87 7.17 6.69
N SER A 217 12.93 7.80 6.15
CA SER A 217 14.02 7.08 5.49
C SER A 217 15.11 6.68 6.49
N HIS A 218 15.47 5.40 6.49
CA HIS A 218 16.57 4.87 7.31
C HIS A 218 17.94 4.95 6.62
N THR A 219 17.96 5.31 5.34
CA THR A 219 19.18 5.38 4.51
C THR A 219 19.17 6.59 3.59
N GLY A 220 20.26 6.91 2.91
CA GLY A 220 20.37 8.03 1.99
C GLY A 220 19.64 7.93 0.64
N PRO A 221 19.32 6.74 0.07
CA PRO A 221 18.56 6.65 -1.18
C PRO A 221 17.15 7.21 -1.13
N ALA A 222 16.48 7.25 -2.30
CA ALA A 222 15.15 7.83 -2.46
C ALA A 222 14.06 7.12 -1.63
N ALA A 223 13.17 7.91 -1.02
CA ALA A 223 12.03 7.41 -0.27
C ALA A 223 10.92 6.87 -1.19
N ILE A 224 10.62 7.61 -2.25
CA ILE A 224 9.55 7.27 -3.20
C ILE A 224 10.17 6.69 -4.49
N TRP A 225 9.57 5.60 -4.96
CA TRP A 225 9.87 5.01 -6.25
C TRP A 225 8.59 4.69 -7.01
N HIS A 226 8.44 5.25 -8.20
CA HIS A 226 7.35 4.87 -9.09
C HIS A 226 7.95 4.12 -10.30
N ASP A 227 7.71 2.84 -10.35
CA ASP A 227 8.28 1.96 -11.36
C ASP A 227 7.26 1.61 -12.45
N GLY A 228 6.83 2.62 -13.15
CA GLY A 228 5.98 2.51 -14.31
C GLY A 228 4.49 2.64 -14.03
N SER A 229 3.83 3.28 -14.96
CA SER A 229 2.39 3.40 -15.08
C SER A 229 1.92 2.68 -16.33
N GLY A 230 0.89 1.86 -16.22
CA GLY A 230 0.23 1.21 -17.36
C GLY A 230 -0.76 2.12 -18.08
N SER A 231 -1.10 3.26 -17.51
CA SER A 231 -2.02 4.26 -18.07
C SER A 231 -1.41 5.66 -18.00
N LYS A 232 -1.65 6.47 -19.03
CA LYS A 232 -1.25 7.88 -19.03
C LYS A 232 -1.85 8.66 -17.86
N ASP A 233 -3.03 8.27 -17.40
CA ASP A 233 -3.78 8.98 -16.36
C ASP A 233 -3.44 8.53 -14.94
N SER A 234 -2.72 7.41 -14.78
CA SER A 234 -2.31 6.96 -13.45
C SER A 234 -1.30 7.92 -12.82
N LYS A 235 -1.45 8.12 -11.51
CA LYS A 235 -0.67 9.11 -10.77
C LYS A 235 -0.50 8.73 -9.30
N THR A 236 0.58 9.20 -8.72
CA THR A 236 0.82 9.16 -7.27
C THR A 236 0.67 10.57 -6.73
N VAL A 237 -0.29 10.77 -5.83
CA VAL A 237 -0.61 12.06 -5.22
C VAL A 237 -0.38 12.00 -3.72
N LEU A 238 0.44 12.93 -3.21
CA LEU A 238 0.75 13.05 -1.78
C LEU A 238 0.28 14.45 -1.31
N VAL A 239 -0.57 14.47 -0.29
CA VAL A 239 -1.15 15.71 0.24
C VAL A 239 -0.88 15.82 1.73
N ASN A 240 -0.39 16.98 2.17
CA ASN A 240 -0.07 17.25 3.58
C ASN A 240 0.89 16.20 4.19
N CYS A 241 1.80 15.65 3.40
CA CYS A 241 2.72 14.61 3.83
C CYS A 241 4.05 15.21 4.33
N LYS A 242 4.72 14.49 5.25
CA LYS A 242 6.00 14.86 5.80
C LYS A 242 7.07 13.85 5.45
N PHE A 243 8.24 14.35 5.06
CA PHE A 243 9.40 13.53 4.73
C PHE A 243 10.53 13.79 5.70
N LYS A 244 11.00 12.72 6.36
CA LYS A 244 12.05 12.76 7.37
C LYS A 244 13.03 11.61 7.15
N GLY A 245 14.14 11.63 7.82
CA GLY A 245 15.01 10.45 7.83
C GLY A 245 16.49 10.74 8.01
N PHE A 246 17.28 9.82 7.51
CA PHE A 246 18.72 9.84 7.54
C PHE A 246 19.28 11.08 6.81
N ASP A 247 20.42 11.61 7.27
CA ASP A 247 21.02 12.77 6.65
C ASP A 247 21.32 12.57 5.18
N GLY A 248 20.83 13.48 4.34
CA GLY A 248 21.01 13.41 2.91
C GLY A 248 20.10 12.41 2.17
N PHE A 249 19.04 11.90 2.81
CA PHE A 249 18.08 11.08 2.11
C PHE A 249 17.44 11.84 0.94
N MET A 250 17.08 11.14 -0.12
CA MET A 250 16.47 11.72 -1.32
C MET A 250 14.97 11.52 -1.32
N LEU A 251 14.24 12.50 -1.90
CA LEU A 251 12.79 12.50 -1.94
C LEU A 251 12.22 11.36 -2.77
N GLY A 252 12.71 11.16 -3.99
CA GLY A 252 12.16 10.14 -4.86
C GLY A 252 12.90 10.01 -6.20
N ARG A 253 12.56 8.93 -6.93
CA ARG A 253 13.09 8.68 -8.27
C ARG A 253 12.17 7.81 -9.11
N TYR A 254 12.42 7.72 -10.41
CA TYR A 254 11.71 6.85 -11.34
C TYR A 254 12.58 6.52 -12.56
N HIS A 255 12.29 5.43 -13.27
CA HIS A 255 12.98 5.10 -14.52
C HIS A 255 12.03 4.64 -15.64
N ARG A 256 10.73 4.57 -15.37
CA ARG A 256 9.66 4.28 -16.34
C ARG A 256 8.62 5.41 -16.29
N GLU A 257 7.52 5.26 -17.01
CA GLU A 257 6.41 6.22 -16.96
C GLU A 257 5.96 6.47 -15.52
N ALA A 258 5.93 7.73 -15.13
CA ALA A 258 5.54 8.14 -13.79
C ALA A 258 4.81 9.49 -13.83
N GLN A 259 3.95 9.73 -12.85
CA GLN A 259 3.29 11.00 -12.63
C GLN A 259 3.12 11.25 -11.14
N PHE A 260 3.77 12.31 -10.64
CA PHE A 260 3.77 12.65 -9.22
C PHE A 260 3.13 14.01 -9.00
N TYR A 261 2.31 14.11 -7.95
CA TYR A 261 1.81 15.36 -7.40
C TYR A 261 2.11 15.40 -5.90
N LEU A 262 2.86 16.41 -5.46
CA LEU A 262 3.12 16.68 -4.05
C LEU A 262 2.48 18.03 -3.72
N ILE A 263 1.51 18.01 -2.80
CA ILE A 263 0.69 19.16 -2.46
C ILE A 263 0.80 19.41 -0.94
N ASN A 264 1.16 20.61 -0.54
CA ASN A 264 1.31 21.01 0.87
C ASN A 264 2.23 20.06 1.65
N CYS A 265 3.29 19.54 1.05
CA CYS A 265 4.22 18.63 1.71
C CYS A 265 5.33 19.38 2.44
N GLU A 266 5.84 18.79 3.53
CA GLU A 266 6.95 19.30 4.31
C GLU A 266 8.18 18.38 4.17
N PHE A 267 9.32 18.96 3.85
CA PHE A 267 10.59 18.25 3.70
C PHE A 267 11.54 18.59 4.86
N ALA A 268 12.10 17.59 5.52
CA ALA A 268 13.05 17.80 6.61
C ALA A 268 14.28 18.58 6.15
N LYS A 269 14.87 19.34 7.09
CA LYS A 269 16.07 20.17 6.83
C LYS A 269 17.24 19.41 6.23
N ASN A 270 17.40 18.16 6.64
CA ASN A 270 18.50 17.28 6.27
C ASN A 270 18.24 16.43 5.01
N MET A 271 17.08 16.62 4.34
CA MET A 271 16.86 16.02 3.03
C MET A 271 17.87 16.60 2.02
N LYS A 272 18.33 15.77 1.10
CA LYS A 272 19.22 16.21 0.02
C LYS A 272 18.51 17.25 -0.85
N ASP A 273 19.24 18.30 -1.24
CA ASP A 273 18.73 19.35 -2.13
C ASP A 273 18.63 18.80 -3.58
N THR A 274 17.67 17.92 -3.79
CA THR A 274 17.45 17.23 -5.07
C THR A 274 15.95 16.91 -5.21
N PRO A 275 15.31 17.29 -6.34
CA PRO A 275 13.92 16.91 -6.60
C PRO A 275 13.77 15.42 -6.85
N ILE A 276 12.55 14.95 -7.05
CA ILE A 276 12.31 13.63 -7.65
C ILE A 276 12.97 13.61 -9.03
N TYR A 277 13.79 12.59 -9.31
CA TYR A 277 14.63 12.57 -10.52
C TYR A 277 14.44 11.29 -11.33
N ARG A 278 14.71 11.41 -12.63
CA ARG A 278 14.76 10.25 -13.52
C ARG A 278 16.10 9.52 -13.38
N VAL A 279 16.06 8.23 -13.13
CA VAL A 279 17.22 7.36 -13.25
C VAL A 279 17.44 7.06 -14.73
N GLN A 280 18.66 7.29 -15.21
CA GLN A 280 19.01 7.04 -16.60
C GLN A 280 19.06 5.54 -16.88
N THR A 281 18.23 5.11 -17.80
CA THR A 281 18.15 3.72 -18.29
C THR A 281 17.77 3.74 -19.77
N THR A 282 17.70 2.57 -20.39
CA THR A 282 17.22 2.41 -21.78
C THR A 282 15.69 2.52 -21.90
N ASN A 283 14.96 2.63 -20.79
CA ASN A 283 13.49 2.74 -20.82
C ASN A 283 13.05 4.04 -21.47
N THR A 284 12.09 3.94 -22.37
CA THR A 284 11.46 5.10 -23.00
C THR A 284 10.38 5.67 -22.09
N ILE A 285 10.31 7.00 -22.02
CA ILE A 285 9.23 7.76 -21.37
C ILE A 285 8.48 8.50 -22.47
N ASN A 286 7.29 8.01 -22.83
CA ASN A 286 6.51 8.52 -23.95
C ASN A 286 5.66 9.74 -23.56
N TRP A 287 5.30 9.88 -22.27
CA TRP A 287 4.40 10.94 -21.81
C TRP A 287 5.12 12.10 -21.15
N GLY A 288 6.46 12.16 -21.27
CA GLY A 288 7.29 13.22 -20.73
C GLY A 288 7.45 13.17 -19.21
N GLU A 289 8.17 14.15 -18.69
CA GLU A 289 8.40 14.29 -17.26
C GLU A 289 7.19 14.96 -16.60
N ARG A 290 6.55 14.27 -15.65
CA ARG A 290 5.29 14.68 -15.02
C ARG A 290 5.43 14.69 -13.51
N ILE A 291 6.24 15.65 -13.01
CA ILE A 291 6.53 15.79 -11.58
C ILE A 291 6.09 17.19 -11.15
N TYR A 292 5.10 17.23 -10.29
CA TYR A 292 4.42 18.47 -9.93
C TYR A 292 4.45 18.71 -8.42
N TYR A 293 4.75 19.94 -8.06
CA TYR A 293 4.81 20.41 -6.68
C TYR A 293 3.92 21.64 -6.51
N TYR A 294 3.24 21.75 -5.39
CA TYR A 294 2.48 22.93 -5.03
C TYR A 294 2.46 23.13 -3.53
N ASN A 295 2.84 24.33 -3.07
CA ASN A 295 2.88 24.73 -1.67
C ASN A 295 3.62 23.72 -0.76
N CYS A 296 4.76 23.22 -1.26
CA CYS A 296 5.65 22.34 -0.48
C CYS A 296 6.78 23.17 0.10
N HIS A 297 7.18 22.87 1.33
CA HIS A 297 8.18 23.68 2.03
C HIS A 297 9.21 22.83 2.76
N ARG A 298 10.41 23.37 2.89
CA ARG A 298 11.43 22.83 3.76
C ARG A 298 11.17 23.24 5.19
N GLU A 299 11.33 22.32 6.13
CA GLU A 299 11.20 22.57 7.56
C GLU A 299 12.08 23.75 8.00
N GLY A 300 11.48 24.73 8.69
CA GLY A 300 12.17 25.92 9.18
C GLY A 300 12.44 26.99 8.12
N GLY A 301 11.82 26.93 6.94
CA GLY A 301 11.99 27.88 5.85
C GLY A 301 13.25 27.65 5.00
N ASN A 302 13.57 28.60 4.12
CA ASN A 302 14.64 28.46 3.12
C ASN A 302 14.46 27.21 2.24
N ASP A 303 13.42 27.25 1.43
CA ASP A 303 13.09 26.17 0.49
C ASP A 303 14.28 25.79 -0.39
N PHE A 304 14.28 24.57 -0.86
CA PHE A 304 15.31 24.04 -1.75
C PHE A 304 15.39 24.85 -3.05
N ALA A 305 16.61 25.04 -3.58
CA ALA A 305 16.84 25.86 -4.76
C ALA A 305 16.09 25.39 -6.01
N TRP A 306 15.82 24.07 -6.13
CA TRP A 306 15.04 23.50 -7.24
C TRP A 306 13.53 23.70 -7.11
N TYR A 307 13.04 23.99 -5.90
CA TYR A 307 11.61 24.02 -5.61
C TYR A 307 10.91 25.19 -6.30
N LYS A 308 9.82 24.92 -6.93
CA LYS A 308 8.84 25.88 -7.43
C LYS A 308 7.47 25.24 -7.55
N ASN A 309 6.41 26.04 -7.40
CA ASN A 309 5.08 25.64 -7.82
C ASN A 309 5.05 25.44 -9.34
N ASN A 310 4.70 24.24 -9.79
CA ASN A 310 4.75 23.90 -11.22
C ASN A 310 3.56 23.04 -11.68
N LEU A 311 2.41 23.18 -11.03
CA LEU A 311 1.19 22.52 -11.52
C LEU A 311 0.92 22.95 -12.98
N PRO A 312 0.40 22.04 -13.83
CA PRO A 312 -0.10 22.38 -15.15
C PRO A 312 -1.13 23.52 -15.08
N ALA A 313 -1.14 24.39 -16.06
CA ALA A 313 -1.98 25.60 -16.06
C ALA A 313 -3.50 25.31 -16.01
N ASP A 314 -3.88 24.11 -16.47
CA ASP A 314 -5.26 23.61 -16.46
C ASP A 314 -5.64 22.88 -15.17
N ILE A 315 -4.72 22.73 -14.21
CA ILE A 315 -4.96 22.04 -12.93
C ILE A 315 -4.89 23.03 -11.77
N ASN A 316 -6.01 23.22 -11.08
CA ASN A 316 -6.02 24.00 -9.86
C ASN A 316 -5.79 23.06 -8.63
N ALA A 317 -4.91 23.47 -7.73
CA ALA A 317 -4.58 22.66 -6.53
C ALA A 317 -5.81 22.28 -5.69
N LYS A 318 -6.84 23.14 -5.62
CA LYS A 318 -8.09 22.87 -4.89
C LYS A 318 -8.93 21.73 -5.50
N ASP A 319 -8.73 21.44 -6.78
CA ASP A 319 -9.47 20.41 -7.50
C ASP A 319 -8.80 19.03 -7.38
N ILE A 320 -7.53 19.02 -6.95
CA ILE A 320 -6.79 17.78 -6.65
C ILE A 320 -7.39 17.11 -5.43
N SER A 321 -8.11 16.03 -5.65
CA SER A 321 -8.87 15.31 -4.64
C SER A 321 -8.85 13.80 -4.90
N VAL A 322 -9.28 13.02 -3.93
CA VAL A 322 -9.42 11.57 -4.11
C VAL A 322 -10.30 11.22 -5.31
N LYS A 323 -11.39 11.98 -5.51
CA LYS A 323 -12.26 11.83 -6.68
C LYS A 323 -11.53 12.17 -7.99
N TRP A 324 -10.69 13.19 -8.00
CA TRP A 324 -9.88 13.55 -9.15
C TRP A 324 -8.85 12.44 -9.51
N VAL A 325 -8.31 11.75 -8.50
CA VAL A 325 -7.36 10.64 -8.72
C VAL A 325 -8.06 9.39 -9.19
N PHE A 326 -9.13 8.95 -8.51
CA PHE A 326 -9.77 7.66 -8.73
C PHE A 326 -11.07 7.72 -9.56
N GLY A 327 -11.52 8.92 -9.97
CA GLY A 327 -12.77 9.12 -10.70
C GLY A 327 -14.02 9.03 -9.82
N GLU A 328 -15.20 8.96 -10.47
CA GLU A 328 -16.51 8.85 -9.80
C GLU A 328 -16.63 7.58 -8.94
N ALA A 329 -15.91 6.55 -9.31
CA ALA A 329 -15.78 5.30 -8.56
C ALA A 329 -14.97 5.47 -7.27
N SER A 330 -14.67 6.72 -6.88
CA SER A 330 -13.74 7.04 -5.82
C SER A 330 -14.09 6.34 -4.51
N VAL A 331 -13.04 5.91 -3.92
CA VAL A 331 -12.93 5.17 -2.68
C VAL A 331 -13.65 5.84 -1.49
N LEU A 332 -13.92 7.16 -1.55
CA LEU A 332 -14.43 7.93 -0.41
C LEU A 332 -15.93 8.19 -0.42
N SER A 333 -16.60 8.31 -1.55
CA SER A 333 -18.04 8.57 -1.58
C SER A 333 -18.85 7.45 -0.92
N ARG A 334 -18.19 6.41 -0.47
CA ARG A 334 -18.77 5.13 -0.03
C ARG A 334 -18.21 4.61 1.29
N LEU A 335 -17.75 5.49 2.15
CA LEU A 335 -17.53 5.18 3.56
C LEU A 335 -18.83 4.86 4.30
N SER A 336 -20.00 5.13 3.71
CA SER A 336 -21.26 4.60 4.14
C SER A 336 -21.49 3.22 3.49
N THR A 337 -21.50 2.26 4.27
CA THR A 337 -21.75 0.82 4.28
C THR A 337 -22.52 0.13 3.14
N ARG A 338 -22.86 0.72 2.02
CA ARG A 338 -23.80 0.10 1.06
C ARG A 338 -23.45 0.07 -0.41
N SER A 339 -22.37 0.65 -0.87
CA SER A 339 -22.19 0.91 -2.31
C SER A 339 -20.88 0.48 -2.96
N TRP A 340 -20.10 -0.44 -2.38
CA TRP A 340 -18.88 -0.95 -2.99
C TRP A 340 -19.12 -1.79 -4.26
N MET A 341 -20.32 -2.34 -4.42
CA MET A 341 -20.61 -3.41 -5.37
C MET A 341 -21.03 -2.99 -6.77
N LEU A 342 -21.46 -1.77 -7.01
CA LEU A 342 -22.25 -1.48 -8.21
C LEU A 342 -21.54 -0.70 -9.33
N SER A 343 -20.26 -0.36 -9.23
CA SER A 343 -19.61 0.48 -10.24
C SER A 343 -18.23 0.05 -10.74
N TRP A 344 -17.77 -1.12 -10.35
CA TRP A 344 -16.51 -1.65 -10.87
C TRP A 344 -16.80 -2.80 -11.83
N THR A 345 -17.19 -2.48 -13.06
CA THR A 345 -17.18 -3.47 -14.13
C THR A 345 -15.73 -3.68 -14.53
N TYR A 346 -15.25 -4.87 -14.29
CA TYR A 346 -13.96 -5.35 -14.75
C TYR A 346 -14.00 -5.39 -16.29
N ASP A 347 -13.13 -4.63 -16.93
CA ASP A 347 -12.94 -4.74 -18.39
C ASP A 347 -12.16 -6.01 -18.70
N THR A 348 -12.89 -7.07 -18.97
CA THR A 348 -12.33 -8.38 -19.33
C THR A 348 -11.75 -8.42 -20.75
N SER A 349 -11.85 -7.35 -21.52
CA SER A 349 -11.34 -7.25 -22.89
C SER A 349 -9.84 -6.99 -22.97
N LYS A 350 -9.20 -6.62 -21.85
CA LYS A 350 -7.76 -6.40 -21.82
C LYS A 350 -7.01 -7.72 -21.63
N PRO A 351 -5.92 -7.96 -22.38
CA PRO A 351 -5.16 -9.19 -22.28
C PRO A 351 -4.59 -9.36 -20.87
N LYS A 352 -4.70 -10.55 -20.31
CA LYS A 352 -4.03 -10.97 -19.09
C LYS A 352 -2.53 -11.02 -19.35
N VAL A 353 -1.85 -9.91 -19.24
CA VAL A 353 -0.38 -9.89 -19.29
C VAL A 353 0.11 -10.26 -17.90
N SER A 354 0.79 -11.39 -17.80
CA SER A 354 1.46 -11.79 -16.58
C SER A 354 2.46 -10.68 -16.18
N PRO A 355 2.44 -10.16 -14.94
CA PRO A 355 3.39 -9.16 -14.49
C PRO A 355 4.86 -9.61 -14.55
N TYR A 356 5.08 -10.90 -14.77
CA TYR A 356 6.43 -11.52 -14.76
C TYR A 356 7.16 -11.46 -16.09
N THR A 357 6.48 -11.24 -17.21
CA THR A 357 7.13 -11.26 -18.54
C THR A 357 7.90 -9.96 -18.85
N MET A 358 7.80 -8.91 -18.03
CA MET A 358 8.47 -7.63 -18.26
C MET A 358 9.74 -7.39 -17.44
N ILE A 359 10.28 -8.38 -16.75
CA ILE A 359 11.47 -8.19 -15.89
C ILE A 359 12.73 -8.84 -16.50
N GLN A 360 12.67 -9.41 -17.70
CA GLN A 360 13.82 -10.07 -18.34
C GLN A 360 14.40 -9.31 -19.56
N SER A 361 14.38 -7.98 -19.53
CA SER A 361 15.19 -7.20 -20.48
C SER A 361 15.77 -5.96 -19.82
#